data_51a88ecbf237b05050c890710ee9de46
#
_entry.id   51a88ecbf237b05050c890710ee9de46
#
_cell.length_a   1.000
_cell.length_b   1.000
_cell.length_c   1.000
_cell.angle_alpha   90.00
_cell.angle_beta   90.00
_cell.angle_gamma   90.00
#
_symmetry.space_group_name_H-M   'P 1'
#
loop_
_entity.id
_entity.type
_entity.pdbx_description
1 polymer ?
#
loop_
_entity_poly.entity_id
_entity_poly.type
_entity_poly.pdbx_seq_one_letter_code
_entity_poly.pdbx_strand_id
1 'polypeptide(L)'
;MNRITQEARSRQAAVKLAMKKGKSFAARQYGVSLSSVKRWCKRYDGTWQSLKERSHRPKSHPRRHTEQEEAVIRQALDQSFFRYGWEGAYMTAKASSYMRSYSGFIYAARRMGLCGRKTAEKPPRKQDRRYPELKTPGEKVQIDVKEVPYCCLKGAAKRDGKHLYQWTAIDECTRVRFIYGFEEHTPENSVRFLKMLQKVFPFPIRTIQTDNGTEFTYKYISETEKCPFDKALEAAGILHKLIPSRTPWHNGKVERSHRNDQRYFYDWEKFADVKELNDKLKMPLAWSNQKPMRTLDGKSPLELLQEKLAVP
;
A
#
# COMPACT_ATOMS: atom_id res chain seq x y z
N MET A 1 31.69 17.89 23.50
CA MET A 1 32.01 18.76 22.33
C MET A 1 31.96 17.88 21.09
N ASN A 2 31.29 18.31 19.99
CA ASN A 2 31.14 17.47 18.78
C ASN A 2 32.54 17.28 18.11
N ARG A 3 32.86 16.07 17.61
CA ARG A 3 34.11 15.67 16.94
C ARG A 3 34.53 16.66 15.85
N ILE A 4 33.59 17.10 15.01
CA ILE A 4 33.83 18.09 13.93
C ILE A 4 34.38 19.42 14.49
N THR A 5 33.90 19.85 15.64
CA THR A 5 34.34 21.08 16.30
C THR A 5 35.75 20.92 16.88
N GLN A 6 36.07 19.74 17.45
CA GLN A 6 37.43 19.46 17.96
C GLN A 6 38.45 19.44 16.83
N GLU A 7 38.14 18.77 15.70
CA GLU A 7 39.02 18.75 14.53
C GLU A 7 39.26 20.16 13.94
N ALA A 8 38.21 20.99 13.85
CA ALA A 8 38.34 22.35 13.36
C ALA A 8 39.20 23.24 14.28
N ARG A 9 39.09 23.07 15.60
CA ARG A 9 39.96 23.78 16.57
C ARG A 9 41.41 23.31 16.52
N SER A 10 41.66 22.02 16.35
CA SER A 10 42.97 21.45 16.14
C SER A 10 43.62 22.02 14.87
N ARG A 11 42.87 22.11 13.76
CA ARG A 11 43.33 22.76 12.51
C ARG A 11 43.64 24.25 12.72
N GLN A 12 42.85 24.97 13.54
CA GLN A 12 43.12 26.34 13.89
C GLN A 12 44.46 26.50 14.67
N ALA A 13 44.70 25.62 15.64
CA ALA A 13 45.92 25.62 16.39
C ALA A 13 47.17 25.37 15.49
N ALA A 14 47.04 24.41 14.55
CA ALA A 14 48.06 24.14 13.55
C ALA A 14 48.32 25.35 12.63
N VAL A 15 47.26 26.07 12.20
CA VAL A 15 47.40 27.29 11.38
C VAL A 15 48.09 28.42 12.16
N LYS A 16 47.65 28.64 13.42
CA LYS A 16 48.29 29.65 14.28
C LYS A 16 49.80 29.35 14.51
N LEU A 17 50.15 28.07 14.69
CA LEU A 17 51.55 27.65 14.80
C LEU A 17 52.29 27.85 13.49
N ALA A 18 51.65 27.56 12.34
CA ALA A 18 52.24 27.76 11.01
C ALA A 18 52.55 29.23 10.71
N MET A 19 51.73 30.16 11.22
CA MET A 19 51.99 31.61 11.12
C MET A 19 53.16 32.07 11.97
N LYS A 20 53.40 31.43 13.13
CA LYS A 20 54.48 31.77 14.05
C LYS A 20 55.82 31.11 13.69
N LYS A 21 55.85 29.83 13.36
CA LYS A 21 57.03 28.99 13.21
C LYS A 21 57.22 28.37 11.82
N GLY A 22 56.33 28.71 10.88
CA GLY A 22 56.39 28.20 9.53
C GLY A 22 55.56 26.94 9.31
N LYS A 23 55.10 26.76 8.07
CA LYS A 23 54.15 25.70 7.67
C LYS A 23 54.72 24.28 7.80
N SER A 24 56.02 24.12 7.49
CA SER A 24 56.70 22.81 7.60
C SER A 24 56.88 22.36 9.05
N PHE A 25 57.16 23.30 9.96
CA PHE A 25 57.23 23.01 11.39
C PHE A 25 55.87 22.59 11.95
N ALA A 26 54.81 23.34 11.63
CA ALA A 26 53.46 23.00 12.05
C ALA A 26 52.99 21.65 11.52
N ALA A 27 53.33 21.32 10.27
CA ALA A 27 52.98 20.01 9.69
C ALA A 27 53.60 18.84 10.46
N ARG A 28 54.88 18.95 10.82
CA ARG A 28 55.59 17.95 11.64
C ARG A 28 55.01 17.84 13.04
N GLN A 29 54.74 18.96 13.71
CA GLN A 29 54.24 19.01 15.07
C GLN A 29 52.84 18.40 15.23
N TYR A 30 52.01 18.58 14.23
CA TYR A 30 50.62 18.05 14.24
C TYR A 30 50.44 16.73 13.49
N GLY A 31 51.56 16.14 12.97
CA GLY A 31 51.50 14.84 12.26
C GLY A 31 50.64 14.89 10.97
N VAL A 32 50.60 16.04 10.28
CA VAL A 32 49.78 16.23 9.08
C VAL A 32 50.64 16.62 7.87
N SER A 33 50.12 16.40 6.68
CA SER A 33 50.87 16.76 5.46
C SER A 33 51.05 18.29 5.33
N LEU A 34 52.17 18.73 4.77
CA LEU A 34 52.43 20.14 4.46
C LEU A 34 51.35 20.74 3.55
N SER A 35 50.83 19.95 2.62
CA SER A 35 49.73 20.35 1.73
C SER A 35 48.43 20.63 2.49
N SER A 36 48.15 19.86 3.53
CA SER A 36 46.98 20.09 4.41
C SER A 36 47.12 21.42 5.16
N VAL A 37 48.29 21.68 5.74
CA VAL A 37 48.54 22.96 6.45
C VAL A 37 48.44 24.14 5.48
N LYS A 38 49.05 24.06 4.28
CA LYS A 38 48.94 25.10 3.24
C LYS A 38 47.49 25.39 2.89
N ARG A 39 46.66 24.34 2.71
CA ARG A 39 45.24 24.46 2.40
C ARG A 39 44.45 25.09 3.55
N TRP A 40 44.76 24.73 4.79
CA TRP A 40 44.12 25.33 5.96
C TRP A 40 44.47 26.80 6.11
N CYS A 41 45.74 27.17 5.95
CA CYS A 41 46.15 28.57 5.97
C CYS A 41 45.46 29.41 4.89
N LYS A 42 45.22 28.83 3.67
CA LYS A 42 44.49 29.53 2.59
C LYS A 42 43.02 29.74 2.92
N ARG A 43 42.42 28.84 3.72
CA ARG A 43 41.01 28.91 4.11
C ARG A 43 40.73 29.69 5.37
N TYR A 44 41.75 29.97 6.17
CA TYR A 44 41.63 30.57 7.49
C TYR A 44 41.27 32.05 7.41
N ASP A 45 40.13 32.42 7.98
CA ASP A 45 39.57 33.77 8.06
C ASP A 45 39.69 34.40 9.46
N GLY A 46 40.49 33.81 10.37
CA GLY A 46 40.59 34.21 11.77
C GLY A 46 39.77 33.34 12.71
N THR A 47 38.79 32.60 12.21
CA THR A 47 37.86 31.80 13.00
C THR A 47 38.05 30.28 12.78
N TRP A 48 37.76 29.47 13.80
CA TRP A 48 37.82 28.01 13.65
C TRP A 48 36.73 27.47 12.74
N GLN A 49 35.62 28.23 12.57
CA GLN A 49 34.47 27.86 11.73
C GLN A 49 34.89 27.72 10.26
N SER A 50 35.77 28.54 9.76
CA SER A 50 36.29 28.45 8.39
C SER A 50 37.06 27.16 8.11
N LEU A 51 37.56 26.49 9.16
CA LEU A 51 38.31 25.24 9.07
C LEU A 51 37.46 23.98 9.27
N LYS A 52 36.15 24.12 9.48
CA LYS A 52 35.23 22.98 9.48
C LYS A 52 35.29 22.26 8.14
N GLU A 53 35.15 20.93 8.20
CA GLU A 53 35.05 20.13 7.00
C GLU A 53 33.73 20.45 6.24
N ARG A 54 33.85 20.68 4.96
CA ARG A 54 32.65 20.90 4.12
C ARG A 54 32.05 19.57 3.78
N SER A 55 30.72 19.52 3.70
CA SER A 55 30.01 18.34 3.25
C SER A 55 30.48 17.92 1.86
N HIS A 56 30.86 16.66 1.71
CA HIS A 56 31.21 16.06 0.42
C HIS A 56 29.94 15.61 -0.35
N ARG A 57 28.75 15.84 0.23
CA ARG A 57 27.51 15.48 -0.41
C ARG A 57 27.30 16.30 -1.69
N PRO A 58 26.99 15.65 -2.82
CA PRO A 58 26.67 16.37 -4.05
C PRO A 58 25.58 17.41 -3.83
N LYS A 59 25.76 18.60 -4.39
CA LYS A 59 24.75 19.69 -4.31
C LYS A 59 23.49 19.38 -5.12
N SER A 60 23.62 18.59 -6.17
CA SER A 60 22.53 18.12 -7.01
C SER A 60 22.65 16.61 -7.22
N HIS A 61 21.51 15.96 -7.49
CA HIS A 61 21.46 14.53 -7.81
C HIS A 61 20.70 14.37 -9.13
N PRO A 62 21.22 13.61 -10.15
CA PRO A 62 20.59 13.47 -11.46
C PRO A 62 19.14 13.00 -11.41
N ARG A 63 18.79 12.21 -10.38
CA ARG A 63 17.43 11.71 -10.15
C ARG A 63 16.59 12.56 -9.19
N ARG A 64 17.02 13.79 -8.89
CA ARG A 64 16.23 14.71 -8.05
C ARG A 64 14.93 15.05 -8.78
N HIS A 65 13.82 15.13 -8.04
CA HIS A 65 12.56 15.63 -8.59
C HIS A 65 12.71 17.10 -9.00
N THR A 66 12.07 17.44 -10.11
CA THR A 66 11.97 18.84 -10.58
C THR A 66 10.94 19.58 -9.73
N GLU A 67 10.95 20.91 -9.79
CA GLU A 67 9.94 21.74 -9.10
C GLU A 67 8.53 21.46 -9.59
N GLN A 68 8.38 21.18 -10.89
CA GLN A 68 7.09 20.78 -11.47
C GLN A 68 6.58 19.46 -10.91
N GLU A 69 7.44 18.43 -10.83
CA GLU A 69 7.09 17.14 -10.22
C GLU A 69 6.77 17.29 -8.72
N GLU A 70 7.47 18.15 -8.00
CA GLU A 70 7.18 18.45 -6.60
C GLU A 70 5.85 19.17 -6.42
N ALA A 71 5.47 20.06 -7.34
CA ALA A 71 4.16 20.72 -7.36
C ALA A 71 3.02 19.72 -7.60
N VAL A 72 3.18 18.79 -8.56
CA VAL A 72 2.23 17.71 -8.81
C VAL A 72 2.05 16.81 -7.58
N ILE A 73 3.14 16.48 -6.88
CA ILE A 73 3.07 15.69 -5.65
C ILE A 73 2.27 16.43 -4.56
N ARG A 74 2.50 17.74 -4.36
CA ARG A 74 1.74 18.54 -3.38
C ARG A 74 0.25 18.54 -3.71
N GLN A 75 -0.09 18.91 -4.94
CA GLN A 75 -1.46 18.94 -5.40
C GLN A 75 -2.18 17.59 -5.24
N ALA A 76 -1.53 16.50 -5.61
CA ALA A 76 -2.10 15.17 -5.49
C ALA A 76 -2.33 14.75 -4.02
N LEU A 77 -1.43 15.13 -3.12
CA LEU A 77 -1.59 14.90 -1.69
C LEU A 77 -2.76 15.71 -1.12
N ASP A 78 -2.88 16.99 -1.48
CA ASP A 78 -3.97 17.85 -1.01
C ASP A 78 -5.35 17.36 -1.50
N GLN A 79 -5.43 16.88 -2.74
CA GLN A 79 -6.68 16.42 -3.34
C GLN A 79 -7.14 15.04 -2.85
N SER A 80 -6.21 14.11 -2.61
CA SER A 80 -6.57 12.70 -2.49
C SER A 80 -6.11 12.03 -1.21
N PHE A 81 -5.11 12.59 -0.50
CA PHE A 81 -4.48 11.90 0.62
C PHE A 81 -5.44 11.67 1.79
N PHE A 82 -6.28 12.63 2.11
CA PHE A 82 -7.21 12.54 3.24
C PHE A 82 -8.16 11.35 3.11
N ARG A 83 -8.75 11.15 1.92
CA ARG A 83 -9.72 10.08 1.64
C ARG A 83 -9.04 8.75 1.28
N TYR A 84 -8.03 8.79 0.43
CA TYR A 84 -7.48 7.59 -0.21
C TYR A 84 -6.04 7.24 0.20
N GLY A 85 -5.41 8.04 1.05
CA GLY A 85 -4.05 7.81 1.55
C GLY A 85 -2.98 7.96 0.45
N TRP A 86 -1.83 7.32 0.70
CA TRP A 86 -0.65 7.41 -0.19
C TRP A 86 -0.91 6.84 -1.58
N GLU A 87 -1.61 5.72 -1.67
CA GLU A 87 -1.93 5.06 -2.93
C GLU A 87 -2.85 5.94 -3.79
N GLY A 88 -3.88 6.54 -3.18
CA GLY A 88 -4.79 7.44 -3.88
C GLY A 88 -4.10 8.70 -4.37
N ALA A 89 -3.25 9.32 -3.52
CA ALA A 89 -2.49 10.49 -3.92
C ALA A 89 -1.51 10.17 -5.07
N TYR A 90 -0.87 9.01 -5.06
CA TYR A 90 -0.02 8.58 -6.17
C TYR A 90 -0.80 8.38 -7.47
N MET A 91 -2.00 7.79 -7.41
CA MET A 91 -2.85 7.64 -8.60
C MET A 91 -3.27 9.00 -9.17
N THR A 92 -3.62 9.96 -8.31
CA THR A 92 -3.92 11.33 -8.72
C THR A 92 -2.71 12.00 -9.38
N ALA A 93 -1.51 11.80 -8.82
CA ALA A 93 -0.28 12.30 -9.43
C ALA A 93 -0.01 11.66 -10.80
N LYS A 94 -0.21 10.35 -10.94
CA LYS A 94 -0.08 9.64 -12.24
C LYS A 94 -1.05 10.20 -13.28
N ALA A 95 -2.30 10.47 -12.91
CA ALA A 95 -3.28 11.09 -13.79
C ALA A 95 -2.86 12.52 -14.25
N SER A 96 -2.03 13.19 -13.45
CA SER A 96 -1.41 14.49 -13.76
C SER A 96 -0.02 14.36 -14.39
N SER A 97 0.25 13.27 -15.11
CA SER A 97 1.50 13.01 -15.85
C SER A 97 2.76 12.77 -14.98
N TYR A 98 2.61 12.38 -13.72
CA TYR A 98 3.75 11.98 -12.91
C TYR A 98 4.28 10.60 -13.31
N MET A 99 5.53 10.54 -13.80
CA MET A 99 6.10 9.33 -14.45
C MET A 99 6.97 8.48 -13.53
N ARG A 100 7.30 8.95 -12.32
CA ARG A 100 8.21 8.19 -11.44
C ARG A 100 7.48 7.13 -10.62
N SER A 101 8.23 6.22 -10.03
CA SER A 101 7.71 5.11 -9.23
C SER A 101 7.00 5.58 -7.94
N TYR A 102 6.15 4.72 -7.41
CA TYR A 102 5.48 4.93 -6.11
C TYR A 102 6.46 5.19 -4.97
N SER A 103 7.57 4.45 -4.92
CA SER A 103 8.62 4.67 -3.92
C SER A 103 9.28 6.04 -4.07
N GLY A 104 9.50 6.48 -5.32
CA GLY A 104 10.01 7.82 -5.63
C GLY A 104 9.07 8.92 -5.17
N PHE A 105 7.76 8.75 -5.40
CA PHE A 105 6.71 9.66 -4.93
C PHE A 105 6.75 9.84 -3.41
N ILE A 106 6.73 8.73 -2.65
CA ILE A 106 6.78 8.77 -1.18
C ILE A 106 8.09 9.39 -0.69
N TYR A 107 9.22 9.05 -1.32
CA TYR A 107 10.52 9.61 -0.94
C TYR A 107 10.53 11.14 -1.11
N ALA A 108 10.05 11.65 -2.25
CA ALA A 108 9.97 13.08 -2.51
C ALA A 108 9.04 13.79 -1.50
N ALA A 109 7.85 13.24 -1.25
CA ALA A 109 6.91 13.78 -0.28
C ALA A 109 7.51 13.85 1.14
N ARG A 110 8.26 12.82 1.56
CA ARG A 110 8.99 12.81 2.84
C ARG A 110 10.06 13.88 2.90
N ARG A 111 10.84 14.02 1.83
CA ARG A 111 11.87 15.05 1.74
C ARG A 111 11.30 16.46 1.84
N MET A 112 10.11 16.68 1.26
CA MET A 112 9.39 17.95 1.34
C MET A 112 8.71 18.20 2.69
N GLY A 113 8.81 17.25 3.65
CA GLY A 113 8.18 17.37 4.96
C GLY A 113 6.65 17.19 4.96
N LEU A 114 6.09 16.66 3.86
CA LEU A 114 4.64 16.48 3.69
C LEU A 114 4.11 15.22 4.40
N CYS A 115 4.98 14.47 5.07
CA CYS A 115 4.60 13.30 5.86
C CYS A 115 4.86 13.59 7.32
N GLY A 116 3.85 13.48 8.17
CA GLY A 116 4.06 13.43 9.61
C GLY A 116 5.00 12.27 9.96
N ARG A 117 6.06 12.51 10.75
CA ARG A 117 6.90 11.46 11.29
C ARG A 117 6.08 10.64 12.30
N LYS A 118 5.41 9.59 11.86
CA LYS A 118 5.00 8.52 12.77
C LYS A 118 6.23 7.64 13.00
N THR A 119 7.02 7.97 13.98
CA THR A 119 7.93 7.02 14.63
C THR A 119 7.10 6.10 15.51
N ALA A 120 6.26 5.27 14.90
CA ALA A 120 5.76 4.13 15.61
C ALA A 120 6.89 3.10 15.60
N GLU A 121 7.49 2.84 16.73
CA GLU A 121 8.25 1.62 16.93
C GLU A 121 7.33 0.47 16.56
N LYS A 122 7.71 -0.24 15.51
CA LYS A 122 6.95 -1.43 15.13
C LYS A 122 7.20 -2.47 16.22
N PRO A 123 6.15 -3.00 16.86
CA PRO A 123 6.34 -4.11 17.79
C PRO A 123 7.10 -5.24 17.08
N PRO A 124 7.94 -6.00 17.79
CA PRO A 124 8.72 -7.09 17.19
C PRO A 124 7.77 -8.00 16.43
N ARG A 125 8.11 -8.29 15.17
CA ARG A 125 7.30 -9.17 14.33
C ARG A 125 7.21 -10.54 15.00
N LYS A 126 6.00 -10.92 15.44
CA LYS A 126 5.70 -12.30 15.78
C LYS A 126 6.01 -13.15 14.55
N GLN A 127 6.60 -14.32 14.79
CA GLN A 127 7.08 -15.29 13.78
C GLN A 127 6.38 -15.22 12.43
N ASP A 128 7.19 -15.17 11.41
CA ASP A 128 6.80 -15.01 10.00
C ASP A 128 6.00 -16.24 9.51
N ARG A 129 4.69 -16.24 9.72
CA ARG A 129 3.78 -17.22 9.13
C ARG A 129 3.52 -16.82 7.68
N ARG A 130 4.54 -16.90 6.84
CA ARG A 130 4.35 -16.69 5.41
C ARG A 130 3.66 -17.93 4.85
N TYR A 131 2.42 -17.76 4.43
CA TYR A 131 1.82 -18.74 3.53
C TYR A 131 2.52 -18.62 2.18
N PRO A 132 2.81 -19.75 1.49
CA PRO A 132 3.42 -19.72 0.18
C PRO A 132 2.55 -18.85 -0.75
N GLU A 133 3.20 -17.93 -1.45
CA GLU A 133 2.50 -17.09 -2.42
C GLU A 133 2.09 -17.93 -3.63
N LEU A 134 0.82 -17.83 -3.99
CA LEU A 134 0.30 -18.51 -5.18
C LEU A 134 0.84 -17.84 -6.42
N LYS A 135 1.22 -18.65 -7.42
CA LYS A 135 1.88 -18.14 -8.63
C LYS A 135 0.93 -17.97 -9.81
N THR A 136 -0.19 -18.67 -9.80
CA THR A 136 -1.15 -18.70 -10.90
C THR A 136 -2.45 -17.99 -10.52
N PRO A 137 -2.95 -17.06 -11.36
CA PRO A 137 -4.28 -16.46 -11.17
C PRO A 137 -5.36 -17.54 -11.16
N GLY A 138 -6.36 -17.39 -10.28
CA GLY A 138 -7.47 -18.32 -10.15
C GLY A 138 -7.16 -19.64 -9.42
N GLU A 139 -5.91 -19.89 -9.04
CA GLU A 139 -5.57 -21.07 -8.23
C GLU A 139 -6.36 -21.10 -6.91
N LYS A 140 -6.55 -19.95 -6.28
CA LYS A 140 -7.42 -19.79 -5.12
C LYS A 140 -8.01 -18.38 -5.05
N VAL A 141 -9.33 -18.32 -4.98
CA VAL A 141 -10.11 -17.10 -4.81
C VAL A 141 -10.79 -17.15 -3.44
N GLN A 142 -10.61 -16.11 -2.62
CA GLN A 142 -11.34 -15.94 -1.37
C GLN A 142 -12.67 -15.23 -1.65
N ILE A 143 -13.77 -15.74 -1.11
CA ILE A 143 -15.08 -15.09 -1.15
C ILE A 143 -15.56 -14.87 0.29
N ASP A 144 -16.17 -13.72 0.53
CA ASP A 144 -16.77 -13.36 1.81
C ASP A 144 -17.90 -12.36 1.61
N VAL A 145 -18.83 -12.30 2.56
CA VAL A 145 -19.95 -11.37 2.56
C VAL A 145 -19.82 -10.38 3.70
N LYS A 146 -20.04 -9.13 3.38
CA LYS A 146 -20.08 -8.04 4.34
C LYS A 146 -21.45 -7.42 4.35
N GLU A 147 -22.07 -7.31 5.52
CA GLU A 147 -23.24 -6.47 5.69
C GLU A 147 -22.88 -4.98 5.52
N VAL A 148 -23.65 -4.27 4.73
CA VAL A 148 -23.51 -2.82 4.53
C VAL A 148 -23.90 -2.11 5.84
N PRO A 149 -23.06 -1.22 6.40
CA PRO A 149 -23.40 -0.56 7.64
C PRO A 149 -24.74 0.18 7.56
N TYR A 150 -25.60 -0.02 8.53
CA TYR A 150 -26.95 0.57 8.55
C TYR A 150 -26.94 2.10 8.47
N CYS A 151 -25.89 2.75 9.00
CA CYS A 151 -25.70 4.21 8.89
C CYS A 151 -25.50 4.71 7.45
N CYS A 152 -25.14 3.80 6.52
CA CYS A 152 -25.02 4.10 5.09
C CYS A 152 -26.34 4.03 4.34
N LEU A 153 -27.43 3.55 4.97
CA LEU A 153 -28.73 3.49 4.34
C LEU A 153 -29.47 4.82 4.48
N LYS A 154 -30.21 5.21 3.43
CA LYS A 154 -31.07 6.40 3.38
C LYS A 154 -32.43 6.07 2.74
N GLY A 155 -33.39 7.00 2.84
CA GLY A 155 -34.68 6.90 2.17
C GLY A 155 -35.51 5.72 2.60
N ALA A 156 -36.12 4.99 1.65
CA ALA A 156 -36.99 3.83 1.89
C ALA A 156 -36.25 2.69 2.55
N ALA A 157 -35.06 2.32 2.08
CA ALA A 157 -34.28 1.21 2.65
C ALA A 157 -34.06 1.38 4.16
N LYS A 158 -33.79 2.60 4.62
CA LYS A 158 -33.63 2.87 6.06
C LYS A 158 -34.95 2.82 6.83
N ARG A 159 -36.02 3.35 6.25
CA ARG A 159 -37.34 3.36 6.90
C ARG A 159 -37.92 1.95 7.06
N ASP A 160 -37.71 1.12 6.03
CA ASP A 160 -38.24 -0.23 5.97
C ASP A 160 -37.38 -1.28 6.70
N GLY A 161 -36.28 -0.82 7.36
CA GLY A 161 -35.36 -1.70 8.09
C GLY A 161 -34.63 -2.69 7.20
N LYS A 162 -34.48 -2.39 5.89
CA LYS A 162 -33.82 -3.29 4.94
C LYS A 162 -32.32 -3.38 5.24
N HIS A 163 -31.76 -4.56 4.97
CA HIS A 163 -30.33 -4.82 5.00
C HIS A 163 -29.82 -4.96 3.57
N LEU A 164 -28.58 -4.51 3.32
CA LEU A 164 -27.89 -4.73 2.07
C LEU A 164 -26.60 -5.48 2.37
N TYR A 165 -26.18 -6.33 1.47
CA TYR A 165 -25.01 -7.18 1.63
C TYR A 165 -24.08 -7.04 0.44
N GLN A 166 -22.78 -6.98 0.69
CA GLN A 166 -21.73 -6.94 -0.34
C GLN A 166 -21.02 -8.28 -0.38
N TRP A 167 -21.10 -9.01 -1.48
CA TRP A 167 -20.22 -10.12 -1.81
C TRP A 167 -18.91 -9.59 -2.36
N THR A 168 -17.83 -10.17 -1.90
CA THR A 168 -16.47 -9.80 -2.34
C THR A 168 -15.71 -11.06 -2.68
N ALA A 169 -15.17 -11.13 -3.89
CA ALA A 169 -14.20 -12.13 -4.31
C ALA A 169 -12.83 -11.47 -4.52
N ILE A 170 -11.77 -12.12 -4.09
CA ILE A 170 -10.40 -11.67 -4.30
C ILE A 170 -9.49 -12.83 -4.70
N ASP A 171 -8.81 -12.71 -5.83
CA ASP A 171 -7.79 -13.68 -6.23
C ASP A 171 -6.56 -13.57 -5.34
N GLU A 172 -6.11 -14.70 -4.79
CA GLU A 172 -4.97 -14.71 -3.88
C GLU A 172 -3.63 -14.43 -4.55
N CYS A 173 -3.49 -14.71 -5.84
CA CYS A 173 -2.27 -14.45 -6.59
C CYS A 173 -2.13 -12.96 -6.92
N THR A 174 -3.06 -12.43 -7.68
CA THR A 174 -3.00 -11.07 -8.26
C THR A 174 -3.59 -9.99 -7.38
N ARG A 175 -4.45 -10.35 -6.40
CA ARG A 175 -5.28 -9.43 -5.60
C ARG A 175 -6.37 -8.74 -6.41
N VAL A 176 -6.60 -9.11 -7.66
CA VAL A 176 -7.76 -8.66 -8.43
C VAL A 176 -9.02 -9.08 -7.69
N ARG A 177 -9.95 -8.16 -7.56
CA ARG A 177 -11.19 -8.42 -6.84
C ARG A 177 -12.41 -8.07 -7.69
N PHE A 178 -13.53 -8.69 -7.34
CA PHE A 178 -14.87 -8.39 -7.82
C PHE A 178 -15.79 -8.20 -6.63
N ILE A 179 -16.70 -7.23 -6.70
CA ILE A 179 -17.68 -6.93 -5.63
C ILE A 179 -19.05 -6.70 -6.25
N TYR A 180 -20.09 -7.13 -5.55
CA TYR A 180 -21.46 -6.88 -5.94
C TYR A 180 -22.39 -6.90 -4.73
N GLY A 181 -23.41 -6.05 -4.73
CA GLY A 181 -24.39 -5.91 -3.66
C GLY A 181 -25.68 -6.66 -3.95
N PHE A 182 -26.29 -7.26 -2.91
CA PHE A 182 -27.61 -7.87 -2.94
C PHE A 182 -28.45 -7.41 -1.75
N GLU A 183 -29.77 -7.58 -1.84
CA GLU A 183 -30.71 -7.25 -0.75
C GLU A 183 -30.81 -8.34 0.30
N GLU A 184 -30.49 -9.57 -0.06
CA GLU A 184 -30.65 -10.74 0.81
C GLU A 184 -29.36 -11.56 0.90
N HIS A 185 -29.10 -12.08 2.09
CA HIS A 185 -27.96 -12.92 2.40
C HIS A 185 -28.35 -14.40 2.23
N THR A 186 -28.43 -14.86 0.98
CA THR A 186 -28.93 -16.20 0.63
C THR A 186 -27.93 -16.98 -0.22
N PRO A 187 -28.01 -18.34 -0.20
CA PRO A 187 -27.22 -19.20 -1.07
C PRO A 187 -27.44 -18.94 -2.56
N GLU A 188 -28.71 -18.60 -2.95
CA GLU A 188 -29.08 -18.28 -4.33
C GLU A 188 -28.32 -17.04 -4.82
N ASN A 189 -28.14 -16.03 -3.96
CA ASN A 189 -27.35 -14.84 -4.29
C ASN A 189 -25.86 -15.17 -4.36
N SER A 190 -25.36 -16.12 -3.58
CA SER A 190 -23.99 -16.64 -3.72
C SER A 190 -23.80 -17.34 -5.08
N VAL A 191 -24.79 -18.12 -5.54
CA VAL A 191 -24.77 -18.74 -6.88
C VAL A 191 -24.81 -17.68 -7.99
N ARG A 192 -25.64 -16.64 -7.85
CA ARG A 192 -25.68 -15.51 -8.81
C ARG A 192 -24.33 -14.81 -8.86
N PHE A 193 -23.73 -14.55 -7.71
CA PHE A 193 -22.42 -13.93 -7.61
C PHE A 193 -21.34 -14.78 -8.27
N LEU A 194 -21.33 -16.10 -8.06
CA LEU A 194 -20.40 -17.02 -8.72
C LEU A 194 -20.50 -16.94 -10.25
N LYS A 195 -21.71 -16.96 -10.80
CA LYS A 195 -21.94 -16.83 -12.25
C LYS A 195 -21.44 -15.51 -12.82
N MET A 196 -21.57 -14.41 -12.05
CA MET A 196 -21.03 -13.12 -12.44
C MET A 196 -19.49 -13.12 -12.37
N LEU A 197 -18.94 -13.69 -11.31
CA LEU A 197 -17.49 -13.79 -11.09
C LEU A 197 -16.80 -14.55 -12.23
N GLN A 198 -17.36 -15.68 -12.66
CA GLN A 198 -16.85 -16.47 -13.79
C GLN A 198 -16.85 -15.72 -15.13
N LYS A 199 -17.76 -14.74 -15.31
CA LYS A 199 -17.79 -13.88 -16.50
C LYS A 199 -16.79 -12.73 -16.44
N VAL A 200 -16.46 -12.25 -15.23
CA VAL A 200 -15.61 -11.08 -15.03
C VAL A 200 -14.13 -11.45 -14.93
N PHE A 201 -13.81 -12.58 -14.29
CA PHE A 201 -12.43 -13.02 -14.18
C PHE A 201 -11.94 -13.62 -15.50
N PRO A 202 -10.83 -13.11 -16.08
CA PRO A 202 -10.30 -13.59 -17.37
C PRO A 202 -9.46 -14.86 -17.25
N PHE A 203 -9.60 -15.60 -16.17
CA PHE A 203 -8.85 -16.83 -15.88
C PHE A 203 -9.77 -17.88 -15.23
N PRO A 204 -9.49 -19.17 -15.38
CA PRO A 204 -10.26 -20.23 -14.76
C PRO A 204 -10.04 -20.23 -13.25
N ILE A 205 -11.12 -20.40 -12.49
CA ILE A 205 -11.09 -20.50 -11.03
C ILE A 205 -10.98 -21.99 -10.66
N ARG A 206 -9.92 -22.37 -9.95
CA ARG A 206 -9.70 -23.78 -9.51
C ARG A 206 -10.26 -24.04 -8.12
N THR A 207 -10.07 -23.08 -7.20
CA THR A 207 -10.51 -23.22 -5.81
C THR A 207 -11.18 -21.94 -5.35
N ILE A 208 -12.34 -22.07 -4.71
CA ILE A 208 -12.97 -21.00 -3.96
C ILE A 208 -12.87 -21.32 -2.47
N GLN A 209 -12.37 -20.37 -1.70
CA GLN A 209 -12.30 -20.43 -0.25
C GLN A 209 -13.31 -19.49 0.37
N THR A 210 -14.16 -20.00 1.27
CA THR A 210 -15.13 -19.22 2.04
C THR A 210 -15.01 -19.53 3.53
N ASP A 211 -15.67 -18.76 4.35
CA ASP A 211 -16.00 -19.16 5.69
C ASP A 211 -17.11 -20.24 5.70
N ASN A 212 -17.65 -20.54 6.90
CA ASN A 212 -18.68 -21.55 7.08
C ASN A 212 -20.08 -20.94 7.15
N GLY A 213 -20.31 -19.81 6.52
CA GLY A 213 -21.62 -19.14 6.45
C GLY A 213 -22.65 -19.98 5.72
N THR A 214 -23.91 -19.85 6.12
CA THR A 214 -25.04 -20.63 5.57
C THR A 214 -25.33 -20.31 4.11
N GLU A 215 -24.89 -19.16 3.63
CA GLU A 215 -24.91 -18.73 2.24
C GLU A 215 -23.93 -19.49 1.34
N PHE A 216 -22.96 -20.19 1.94
CA PHE A 216 -21.92 -20.93 1.23
C PHE A 216 -21.98 -22.43 1.47
N THR A 217 -22.40 -22.87 2.67
CA THR A 217 -22.39 -24.31 3.01
C THR A 217 -23.42 -24.67 4.08
N TYR A 218 -23.95 -25.88 3.97
CA TYR A 218 -24.84 -26.48 4.99
C TYR A 218 -24.13 -27.51 5.86
N LYS A 219 -22.81 -27.62 5.77
CA LYS A 219 -22.01 -28.62 6.48
C LYS A 219 -22.31 -28.74 7.97
N TYR A 220 -22.72 -27.66 8.63
CA TYR A 220 -23.00 -27.64 10.07
C TYR A 220 -24.50 -27.59 10.39
N ILE A 221 -25.37 -27.62 9.36
CA ILE A 221 -26.83 -27.53 9.52
C ILE A 221 -27.52 -28.83 9.11
N SER A 222 -27.05 -29.46 8.03
CA SER A 222 -27.62 -30.68 7.47
C SER A 222 -26.52 -31.61 7.00
N GLU A 223 -26.67 -32.91 7.33
CA GLU A 223 -25.79 -33.97 6.83
C GLU A 223 -26.21 -34.48 5.45
N THR A 224 -27.46 -34.26 5.09
CA THR A 224 -28.08 -34.83 3.89
C THR A 224 -28.26 -33.82 2.76
N GLU A 225 -28.40 -32.52 3.08
CA GLU A 225 -28.70 -31.50 2.09
C GLU A 225 -27.45 -30.68 1.77
N LYS A 226 -27.08 -30.62 0.47
CA LYS A 226 -26.01 -29.75 -0.02
C LYS A 226 -26.55 -28.35 -0.30
N CYS A 227 -25.79 -27.35 0.15
CA CYS A 227 -26.04 -25.95 -0.17
C CYS A 227 -26.10 -25.72 -1.69
N PRO A 228 -27.01 -24.86 -2.21
CA PRO A 228 -27.05 -24.48 -3.61
C PRO A 228 -25.70 -23.98 -4.15
N PHE A 229 -24.94 -23.29 -3.34
CA PHE A 229 -23.60 -22.81 -3.71
C PHE A 229 -22.61 -23.96 -3.88
N ASP A 230 -22.59 -24.96 -2.97
CA ASP A 230 -21.75 -26.15 -3.11
C ASP A 230 -22.08 -26.92 -4.40
N LYS A 231 -23.40 -27.11 -4.71
CA LYS A 231 -23.82 -27.73 -5.96
C LYS A 231 -23.37 -26.98 -7.19
N ALA A 232 -23.43 -25.64 -7.16
CA ALA A 232 -22.99 -24.80 -8.27
C ALA A 232 -21.47 -24.88 -8.50
N LEU A 233 -20.68 -24.97 -7.43
CA LEU A 233 -19.22 -25.15 -7.51
C LEU A 233 -18.85 -26.52 -8.08
N GLU A 234 -19.50 -27.58 -7.63
CA GLU A 234 -19.31 -28.94 -8.16
C GLU A 234 -19.65 -29.00 -9.67
N ALA A 235 -20.78 -28.42 -10.07
CA ALA A 235 -21.18 -28.35 -11.48
C ALA A 235 -20.19 -27.55 -12.35
N ALA A 236 -19.49 -26.57 -11.76
CA ALA A 236 -18.47 -25.79 -12.43
C ALA A 236 -17.04 -26.42 -12.36
N GLY A 237 -16.86 -27.56 -11.68
CA GLY A 237 -15.58 -28.20 -11.48
C GLY A 237 -14.64 -27.40 -10.56
N ILE A 238 -15.19 -26.56 -9.67
CA ILE A 238 -14.44 -25.70 -8.76
C ILE A 238 -14.38 -26.35 -7.37
N LEU A 239 -13.19 -26.47 -6.80
CA LEU A 239 -13.01 -27.00 -5.46
C LEU A 239 -13.48 -25.98 -4.41
N HIS A 240 -14.43 -26.39 -3.54
CA HIS A 240 -14.81 -25.58 -2.38
C HIS A 240 -13.90 -25.89 -1.18
N LYS A 241 -13.24 -24.86 -0.65
CA LYS A 241 -12.39 -24.93 0.54
C LYS A 241 -12.99 -24.10 1.67
N LEU A 242 -13.51 -24.77 2.69
CA LEU A 242 -13.95 -24.11 3.90
C LEU A 242 -12.77 -23.79 4.82
N ILE A 243 -12.76 -22.62 5.43
CA ILE A 243 -11.77 -22.31 6.48
C ILE A 243 -12.09 -23.12 7.73
N PRO A 244 -11.08 -23.61 8.47
CA PRO A 244 -11.32 -24.27 9.76
C PRO A 244 -12.02 -23.30 10.72
N SER A 245 -12.91 -23.85 11.56
CA SER A 245 -13.59 -23.05 12.58
C SER A 245 -12.59 -22.29 13.47
N ARG A 246 -12.92 -21.05 13.84
CA ARG A 246 -12.08 -20.17 14.67
C ARG A 246 -10.71 -19.78 14.07
N THR A 247 -10.58 -19.84 12.73
CA THR A 247 -9.34 -19.43 12.04
C THR A 247 -9.57 -18.31 11.02
N PRO A 248 -10.08 -17.13 11.43
CA PRO A 248 -10.46 -16.05 10.50
C PRO A 248 -9.27 -15.55 9.65
N TRP A 249 -8.05 -15.67 10.15
CA TRP A 249 -6.86 -15.25 9.40
C TRP A 249 -6.65 -15.96 8.06
N HIS A 250 -7.32 -17.09 7.80
CA HIS A 250 -7.31 -17.75 6.49
C HIS A 250 -8.01 -16.93 5.41
N ASN A 251 -9.03 -16.13 5.78
CA ASN A 251 -9.72 -15.19 4.88
C ASN A 251 -9.16 -13.75 4.96
N GLY A 252 -7.96 -13.58 5.49
CA GLY A 252 -7.37 -12.28 5.80
C GLY A 252 -7.22 -11.32 4.62
N LYS A 253 -7.21 -11.80 3.37
CA LYS A 253 -7.12 -10.93 2.17
C LYS A 253 -8.46 -10.24 1.90
N VAL A 254 -9.56 -11.00 1.92
CA VAL A 254 -10.90 -10.44 1.73
C VAL A 254 -11.32 -9.58 2.92
N GLU A 255 -11.02 -10.00 4.16
CA GLU A 255 -11.28 -9.18 5.36
C GLU A 255 -10.52 -7.85 5.33
N ARG A 256 -9.26 -7.87 4.85
CA ARG A 256 -8.49 -6.64 4.67
C ARG A 256 -9.14 -5.73 3.62
N SER A 257 -9.70 -6.30 2.56
CA SER A 257 -10.43 -5.53 1.55
C SER A 257 -11.68 -4.89 2.14
N HIS A 258 -12.45 -5.60 2.96
CA HIS A 258 -13.62 -5.06 3.66
C HIS A 258 -13.29 -3.89 4.59
N ARG A 259 -12.13 -3.94 5.28
CA ARG A 259 -11.65 -2.79 6.09
C ARG A 259 -11.31 -1.58 5.25
N ASN A 260 -10.77 -1.79 4.04
CA ASN A 260 -10.52 -0.70 3.10
C ASN A 260 -11.83 -0.13 2.56
N ASP A 261 -12.81 -0.99 2.23
CA ASP A 261 -14.14 -0.55 1.80
C ASP A 261 -14.84 0.26 2.88
N GLN A 262 -14.74 -0.16 4.16
CA GLN A 262 -15.26 0.64 5.25
C GLN A 262 -14.68 2.03 5.25
N ARG A 263 -13.36 2.14 5.27
CA ARG A 263 -12.63 3.40 5.42
C ARG A 263 -12.76 4.34 4.21
N TYR A 264 -12.72 3.79 3.00
CA TYR A 264 -12.60 4.61 1.78
C TYR A 264 -13.92 4.77 1.04
N PHE A 265 -14.93 4.01 1.40
CA PHE A 265 -16.22 4.02 0.72
C PHE A 265 -17.37 4.15 1.72
N TYR A 266 -17.61 3.20 2.62
CA TYR A 266 -18.80 3.21 3.49
C TYR A 266 -18.80 4.36 4.50
N ASP A 267 -17.68 4.82 4.99
CA ASP A 267 -17.59 5.98 5.88
C ASP A 267 -18.02 7.30 5.20
N TRP A 268 -18.17 7.30 3.87
CA TRP A 268 -18.42 8.48 3.06
C TRP A 268 -19.72 8.45 2.24
N GLU A 269 -20.29 7.28 1.99
CA GLU A 269 -21.40 7.09 1.05
C GLU A 269 -22.70 6.65 1.73
N LYS A 270 -23.81 6.97 1.09
CA LYS A 270 -25.16 6.54 1.51
C LYS A 270 -25.95 6.02 0.30
N PHE A 271 -26.83 5.03 0.53
CA PHE A 271 -27.57 4.31 -0.51
C PHE A 271 -29.04 4.26 -0.17
N ALA A 272 -29.92 4.48 -1.18
CA ALA A 272 -31.36 4.33 -1.06
C ALA A 272 -31.82 2.90 -1.35
N ASP A 273 -31.08 2.18 -2.18
CA ASP A 273 -31.38 0.81 -2.61
C ASP A 273 -30.12 0.07 -3.08
N VAL A 274 -30.28 -1.19 -3.43
CA VAL A 274 -29.19 -2.04 -3.93
C VAL A 274 -28.66 -1.58 -5.29
N LYS A 275 -29.47 -0.93 -6.10
CA LYS A 275 -29.06 -0.40 -7.41
C LYS A 275 -28.07 0.77 -7.22
N GLU A 276 -28.42 1.74 -6.36
CA GLU A 276 -27.52 2.86 -6.04
C GLU A 276 -26.22 2.34 -5.40
N LEU A 277 -26.31 1.32 -4.52
CA LEU A 277 -25.13 0.65 -3.96
C LEU A 277 -24.23 0.11 -5.08
N ASN A 278 -24.78 -0.69 -6.00
CA ASN A 278 -24.00 -1.30 -7.08
C ASN A 278 -23.41 -0.28 -8.05
N ASP A 279 -24.14 0.79 -8.36
CA ASP A 279 -23.61 1.85 -9.20
C ASP A 279 -22.41 2.57 -8.56
N LYS A 280 -22.49 2.82 -7.26
CA LYS A 280 -21.41 3.45 -6.50
C LYS A 280 -20.24 2.51 -6.22
N LEU A 281 -20.47 1.19 -6.08
CA LEU A 281 -19.42 0.17 -5.88
C LEU A 281 -18.46 0.06 -7.07
N LYS A 282 -18.84 0.50 -8.26
CA LYS A 282 -17.97 0.49 -9.46
C LYS A 282 -16.69 1.30 -9.23
N MET A 283 -16.79 2.45 -8.56
CA MET A 283 -15.65 3.33 -8.30
C MET A 283 -14.62 2.71 -7.32
N PRO A 284 -14.99 2.24 -6.11
CA PRO A 284 -14.04 1.61 -5.21
C PRO A 284 -13.49 0.29 -5.77
N LEU A 285 -14.26 -0.45 -6.59
CA LEU A 285 -13.78 -1.63 -7.30
C LEU A 285 -12.66 -1.26 -8.28
N ALA A 286 -12.90 -0.30 -9.17
CA ALA A 286 -11.89 0.18 -10.13
C ALA A 286 -10.65 0.69 -9.41
N TRP A 287 -10.84 1.54 -8.39
CA TRP A 287 -9.74 2.05 -7.57
C TRP A 287 -8.92 0.94 -6.92
N SER A 288 -9.56 -0.05 -6.30
CA SER A 288 -8.85 -1.12 -5.60
C SER A 288 -8.05 -2.02 -6.55
N ASN A 289 -8.53 -2.23 -7.78
CA ASN A 289 -7.85 -3.04 -8.79
C ASN A 289 -6.70 -2.29 -9.50
N GLN A 290 -6.71 -0.96 -9.46
CA GLN A 290 -5.69 -0.12 -10.10
C GLN A 290 -4.67 0.46 -9.11
N LYS A 291 -4.93 0.42 -7.80
CA LYS A 291 -4.00 0.99 -6.82
C LYS A 291 -2.74 0.17 -6.66
N PRO A 292 -1.56 0.81 -6.59
CA PRO A 292 -0.31 0.13 -6.29
C PRO A 292 -0.32 -0.48 -4.88
N MET A 293 0.15 -1.72 -4.76
CA MET A 293 0.23 -2.44 -3.49
C MET A 293 1.67 -2.77 -3.12
N ARG A 294 2.07 -2.50 -1.89
CA ARG A 294 3.40 -2.89 -1.37
C ARG A 294 3.65 -4.40 -1.40
N THR A 295 2.58 -5.18 -1.25
CA THR A 295 2.63 -6.65 -1.31
C THR A 295 2.77 -7.19 -2.73
N LEU A 296 2.66 -6.33 -3.73
CA LEU A 296 2.85 -6.64 -5.15
C LEU A 296 4.02 -5.83 -5.73
N ASP A 297 5.03 -5.53 -4.91
CA ASP A 297 6.23 -4.78 -5.28
C ASP A 297 5.94 -3.43 -5.95
N GLY A 298 4.84 -2.79 -5.54
CA GLY A 298 4.41 -1.49 -6.05
C GLY A 298 3.54 -1.56 -7.30
N LYS A 299 3.22 -2.76 -7.79
CA LYS A 299 2.28 -2.95 -8.90
C LYS A 299 0.83 -2.90 -8.39
N SER A 300 -0.09 -2.58 -9.29
CA SER A 300 -1.51 -2.76 -9.05
C SER A 300 -1.94 -4.22 -9.33
N PRO A 301 -3.09 -4.66 -8.78
CA PRO A 301 -3.66 -5.96 -9.11
C PRO A 301 -3.82 -6.21 -10.61
N LEU A 302 -4.28 -5.21 -11.38
CA LEU A 302 -4.46 -5.34 -12.84
C LEU A 302 -3.13 -5.41 -13.58
N GLU A 303 -2.12 -4.62 -13.19
CA GLU A 303 -0.77 -4.71 -13.79
C GLU A 303 -0.18 -6.10 -13.57
N LEU A 304 -0.29 -6.66 -12.36
CA LEU A 304 0.20 -8.00 -12.08
C LEU A 304 -0.60 -9.07 -12.84
N LEU A 305 -1.92 -8.92 -12.96
CA LEU A 305 -2.75 -9.84 -13.73
C LEU A 305 -2.33 -9.85 -15.20
N GLN A 306 -2.14 -8.69 -15.82
CA GLN A 306 -1.68 -8.58 -17.22
C GLN A 306 -0.34 -9.28 -17.43
N GLU A 307 0.62 -9.09 -16.53
CA GLU A 307 1.91 -9.79 -16.58
C GLU A 307 1.75 -11.31 -16.50
N LYS A 308 0.88 -11.79 -15.60
CA LYS A 308 0.65 -13.23 -15.39
C LYS A 308 -0.08 -13.89 -16.57
N LEU A 309 -0.94 -13.16 -17.26
CA LEU A 309 -1.64 -13.65 -18.45
C LEU A 309 -0.78 -13.56 -19.72
N ALA A 310 0.24 -12.70 -19.75
CA ALA A 310 1.16 -12.57 -20.87
C ALA A 310 2.26 -13.65 -20.90
N VAL A 311 2.44 -14.40 -19.79
CA VAL A 311 3.40 -15.50 -19.73
C VAL A 311 2.65 -16.78 -20.12
N PRO A 312 3.06 -17.45 -21.24
CA PRO A 312 2.40 -18.65 -21.74
C PRO A 312 2.56 -19.85 -20.80
#